data_d3b03854bcf9f5174276e7c9f2da2529
#
_entry.id   d3b03854bcf9f5174276e7c9f2da2529
#
_cell.length_a   1.000
_cell.length_b   1.000
_cell.length_c   1.000
_cell.angle_alpha   90.00
_cell.angle_beta   90.00
_cell.angle_gamma   90.00
#
_symmetry.space_group_name_H-M   'P 1'
#
loop_
_entity.id
_entity.type
_entity.pdbx_description
1 polymer ?
#
loop_
_entity_poly.entity_id
_entity_poly.type
_entity_poly.pdbx_seq_one_letter_code
_entity_poly.pdbx_strand_id
1 'polypeptide(L)'
;MLVACGGNDKGAVQGDGWTFSPPAGVALDTVLMDDMEMNNPFIRYEREDDCYYMVGDGGYMWVSSNLRSWVGPYDVLCQDTASWIGAEPVITSPEIHKFGGKYYYMATFERPDVMVPDAEGRPFARRSCVALVADDIRGPYRTIDRGSSLLVESEMAAHPTFGVDHLGASYMIYTHQGEQNGDGTVQIVRFSDDLGRRVGEAYIMFSADENQWSGNVVDGERRFSPVMEAPFLFITDEKEMGILFTSYIGGEKAIGVAYTQTGEYGYNGPWTVEQQPLLTGGVGSASIFTDYDGTKVLVVGKVAVADGIVKCRPQLFKLDMQFDKLKIEGHYKF
;
A
#
# COMPACT_ATOMS: atom_id res chain seq x y z
N MET A 1 25.36 -1.90 18.39
CA MET A 1 25.49 -0.44 18.30
C MET A 1 24.19 0.04 17.68
N LEU A 2 23.26 0.54 18.49
CA LEU A 2 21.99 1.08 18.00
C LEU A 2 22.31 2.24 17.06
N VAL A 3 21.95 2.13 15.80
CA VAL A 3 21.98 3.24 14.85
C VAL A 3 20.85 4.17 15.27
N ALA A 4 21.17 5.18 16.06
CA ALA A 4 20.27 6.28 16.34
C ALA A 4 20.10 7.05 15.02
N CYS A 5 18.96 6.91 14.37
CA CYS A 5 18.50 7.93 13.44
C CYS A 5 18.45 9.24 14.27
N GLY A 6 19.17 10.29 13.83
CA GLY A 6 19.47 11.49 14.62
C GLY A 6 18.25 12.35 14.99
N GLY A 7 17.39 11.84 15.81
CA GLY A 7 16.28 12.53 16.46
C GLY A 7 16.20 12.05 17.89
N ASN A 8 16.29 12.97 18.84
CA ASN A 8 16.27 12.76 20.28
C ASN A 8 15.52 11.48 20.69
N ASP A 9 16.28 10.59 21.36
CA ASP A 9 15.81 9.43 22.09
C ASP A 9 14.82 9.82 23.21
N LYS A 10 13.67 10.29 22.79
CA LYS A 10 12.47 10.33 23.62
C LYS A 10 11.56 9.28 23.02
N GLY A 11 11.60 8.06 23.59
CA GLY A 11 10.45 7.20 23.49
C GLY A 11 9.25 8.07 23.83
N ALA A 12 8.50 8.49 22.81
CA ALA A 12 7.41 9.42 22.97
C ALA A 12 6.33 8.69 23.76
N VAL A 13 6.33 8.85 25.07
CA VAL A 13 5.17 8.50 25.90
C VAL A 13 4.11 9.53 25.54
N GLN A 14 3.25 9.20 24.61
CA GLN A 14 2.01 9.94 24.42
C GLN A 14 1.07 9.54 25.55
N GLY A 15 0.43 10.48 26.17
CA GLY A 15 -0.28 10.49 27.45
C GLY A 15 -1.17 9.32 27.89
N ASP A 16 -1.14 8.19 27.20
CA ASP A 16 -1.86 6.95 27.45
C ASP A 16 -0.93 5.73 27.76
N GLY A 17 0.37 5.98 27.90
CA GLY A 17 1.36 4.93 28.21
C GLY A 17 1.85 4.15 26.99
N TRP A 18 1.46 4.49 25.77
CA TRP A 18 1.98 3.84 24.56
C TRP A 18 3.45 4.25 24.31
N THR A 19 4.25 3.29 23.88
CA THR A 19 5.66 3.48 23.52
C THR A 19 5.95 2.84 22.16
N PHE A 20 6.79 3.48 21.35
CA PHE A 20 7.33 2.89 20.14
C PHE A 20 8.28 1.75 20.50
N SER A 21 7.78 0.53 20.45
CA SER A 21 8.44 -0.68 20.96
C SER A 21 8.12 -1.88 20.07
N PRO A 22 8.90 -2.96 20.15
CA PRO A 22 8.56 -4.19 19.46
C PRO A 22 7.24 -4.78 20.00
N PRO A 23 6.59 -5.65 19.22
CA PRO A 23 5.44 -6.42 19.70
C PRO A 23 5.78 -7.20 20.97
N ALA A 24 4.78 -7.45 21.81
CA ALA A 24 4.98 -8.17 23.06
C ALA A 24 5.64 -9.54 22.83
N GLY A 25 6.75 -9.79 23.53
CA GLY A 25 7.50 -11.05 23.43
C GLY A 25 8.41 -11.17 22.18
N VAL A 26 8.49 -10.14 21.35
CA VAL A 26 9.37 -10.08 20.18
C VAL A 26 10.56 -9.17 20.48
N ALA A 27 11.77 -9.62 20.18
CA ALA A 27 12.96 -8.77 20.27
C ALA A 27 13.14 -7.96 18.99
N LEU A 28 13.68 -6.75 19.11
CA LEU A 28 14.16 -6.01 17.95
C LEU A 28 15.33 -6.77 17.30
N ASP A 29 15.32 -6.79 16.00
CA ASP A 29 16.39 -7.36 15.18
C ASP A 29 16.91 -6.32 14.18
N THR A 30 18.07 -6.59 13.61
CA THR A 30 18.65 -5.82 12.53
C THR A 30 18.79 -6.72 11.30
N VAL A 31 18.00 -6.43 10.28
CA VAL A 31 17.91 -7.22 9.05
C VAL A 31 18.48 -6.44 7.88
N LEU A 32 19.30 -7.07 7.05
CA LEU A 32 19.74 -6.46 5.80
C LEU A 32 18.59 -6.44 4.78
N MET A 33 18.58 -5.45 3.88
CA MET A 33 17.55 -5.34 2.84
C MET A 33 17.45 -6.62 2.00
N ASP A 34 18.59 -7.22 1.66
CA ASP A 34 18.65 -8.44 0.84
C ASP A 34 18.09 -9.68 1.57
N ASP A 35 18.05 -9.64 2.89
CA ASP A 35 17.53 -10.72 3.75
C ASP A 35 16.10 -10.43 4.26
N MET A 36 15.59 -9.22 4.03
CA MET A 36 14.26 -8.81 4.45
C MET A 36 13.20 -9.66 3.74
N GLU A 37 12.34 -10.31 4.51
CA GLU A 37 11.16 -11.02 4.00
C GLU A 37 9.92 -10.19 4.33
N MET A 38 9.27 -9.65 3.28
CA MET A 38 8.12 -8.77 3.43
C MET A 38 7.24 -8.79 2.19
N ASN A 39 5.96 -9.04 2.37
CA ASN A 39 4.95 -8.84 1.34
C ASN A 39 4.46 -7.39 1.35
N ASN A 40 4.10 -6.89 0.17
CA ASN A 40 3.54 -5.55 -0.02
C ASN A 40 4.37 -4.45 0.68
N PRO A 41 5.69 -4.36 0.40
CA PRO A 41 6.56 -3.38 1.04
C PRO A 41 6.20 -1.96 0.58
N PHE A 42 6.10 -1.05 1.54
CA PHE A 42 5.98 0.38 1.32
C PHE A 42 7.07 1.10 2.11
N ILE A 43 7.80 2.01 1.46
CA ILE A 43 8.87 2.78 2.08
C ILE A 43 8.54 4.27 2.00
N ARG A 44 8.78 4.97 3.10
CA ARG A 44 8.73 6.41 3.18
C ARG A 44 10.03 6.96 3.78
N TYR A 45 10.63 7.96 3.13
CA TYR A 45 11.68 8.78 3.73
C TYR A 45 11.03 9.96 4.46
N GLU A 46 11.37 10.15 5.73
CA GLU A 46 10.94 11.30 6.51
C GLU A 46 12.14 12.23 6.76
N ARG A 47 12.09 13.41 6.15
CA ARG A 47 13.19 14.36 6.17
C ARG A 47 13.47 14.92 7.56
N GLU A 48 12.43 15.05 8.40
CA GLU A 48 12.58 15.60 9.75
C GLU A 48 13.41 14.70 10.65
N ASP A 49 13.34 13.39 10.43
CA ASP A 49 14.05 12.37 11.19
C ASP A 49 15.34 11.89 10.50
N ASP A 50 15.52 12.24 9.22
CA ASP A 50 16.54 11.70 8.32
C ASP A 50 16.55 10.15 8.31
N CYS A 51 15.35 9.58 8.24
CA CYS A 51 15.13 8.13 8.34
C CYS A 51 14.14 7.63 7.31
N TYR A 52 14.30 6.35 7.00
CA TYR A 52 13.36 5.57 6.19
C TYR A 52 12.52 4.70 7.09
N TYR A 53 11.23 4.67 6.79
CA TYR A 53 10.23 3.85 7.48
C TYR A 53 9.64 2.89 6.47
N MET A 54 9.68 1.60 6.77
CA MET A 54 9.12 0.55 5.92
C MET A 54 8.02 -0.19 6.65
N VAL A 55 6.90 -0.38 5.98
CA VAL A 55 5.78 -1.20 6.45
C VAL A 55 5.43 -2.23 5.38
N GLY A 56 4.79 -3.32 5.77
CA GLY A 56 4.32 -4.38 4.90
C GLY A 56 3.28 -5.23 5.61
N ASP A 57 2.92 -6.35 5.01
CA ASP A 57 1.93 -7.26 5.58
C ASP A 57 2.26 -7.63 7.04
N GLY A 58 1.21 -7.75 7.85
CA GLY A 58 1.32 -7.96 9.30
C GLY A 58 1.29 -6.66 10.12
N GLY A 59 1.48 -5.49 9.49
CA GLY A 59 1.26 -4.18 10.13
C GLY A 59 2.42 -3.63 10.94
N TYR A 60 3.57 -4.29 10.95
CA TYR A 60 4.75 -3.83 11.69
C TYR A 60 5.61 -2.86 10.89
N MET A 61 6.33 -2.01 11.61
CA MET A 61 7.24 -1.03 11.03
C MET A 61 8.71 -1.42 11.23
N TRP A 62 9.52 -1.11 10.22
CA TRP A 62 10.98 -1.20 10.24
C TRP A 62 11.58 0.16 9.95
N VAL A 63 12.71 0.49 10.58
CA VAL A 63 13.37 1.80 10.48
C VAL A 63 14.79 1.64 9.99
N SER A 64 15.22 2.51 9.08
CA SER A 64 16.58 2.53 8.54
C SER A 64 17.10 3.95 8.35
N SER A 65 18.40 4.16 8.53
CA SER A 65 19.08 5.41 8.18
C SER A 65 19.80 5.34 6.83
N ASN A 66 19.80 4.20 6.14
CA ASN A 66 20.65 3.99 4.98
C ASN A 66 20.07 3.04 3.93
N LEU A 67 18.83 2.60 4.07
CA LEU A 67 18.14 1.61 3.23
C LEU A 67 18.78 0.20 3.22
N ARG A 68 20.01 0.03 3.74
CA ARG A 68 20.73 -1.25 3.73
C ARG A 68 20.41 -2.16 4.89
N SER A 69 20.28 -1.56 6.08
CA SER A 69 19.99 -2.28 7.32
C SER A 69 18.77 -1.67 8.00
N TRP A 70 17.87 -2.52 8.46
CA TRP A 70 16.57 -2.17 9.01
C TRP A 70 16.43 -2.71 10.41
N VAL A 71 16.02 -1.88 11.34
CA VAL A 71 15.74 -2.25 12.73
C VAL A 71 14.23 -2.37 12.93
N GLY A 72 13.79 -3.45 13.55
CA GLY A 72 12.38 -3.74 13.81
C GLY A 72 12.20 -5.18 14.30
N PRO A 73 10.97 -5.72 14.32
CA PRO A 73 9.73 -5.00 14.03
C PRO A 73 9.26 -4.10 15.17
N TYR A 74 8.63 -2.98 14.84
CA TYR A 74 7.96 -2.14 15.80
C TYR A 74 6.45 -2.23 15.66
N ASP A 75 5.74 -2.27 16.78
CA ASP A 75 4.29 -2.13 16.81
C ASP A 75 3.94 -0.65 16.76
N VAL A 76 3.15 -0.26 15.75
CA VAL A 76 2.76 1.14 15.52
C VAL A 76 1.26 1.36 15.63
N LEU A 77 0.49 0.28 15.80
CA LEU A 77 -0.96 0.34 15.81
C LEU A 77 -1.49 0.34 17.24
N CYS A 78 -2.40 1.25 17.54
CA CYS A 78 -3.18 1.19 18.76
C CYS A 78 -4.46 0.42 18.49
N GLN A 79 -4.53 -0.82 18.99
CA GLN A 79 -5.70 -1.68 18.79
C GLN A 79 -6.93 -1.10 19.45
N ASP A 80 -8.00 -0.94 18.68
CA ASP A 80 -9.35 -0.65 19.15
C ASP A 80 -10.25 -1.85 18.83
N THR A 81 -10.32 -2.79 19.76
CA THR A 81 -11.10 -4.03 19.60
C THR A 81 -12.60 -3.81 19.46
N ALA A 82 -13.09 -2.64 19.82
CA ALA A 82 -14.48 -2.24 19.64
C ALA A 82 -14.78 -1.64 18.27
N SER A 83 -13.74 -1.38 17.48
CA SER A 83 -13.87 -0.85 16.12
C SER A 83 -14.25 -1.95 15.12
N TRP A 84 -14.54 -1.53 13.90
CA TRP A 84 -14.79 -2.44 12.78
C TRP A 84 -13.61 -3.39 12.53
N ILE A 85 -12.38 -2.95 12.80
CA ILE A 85 -11.16 -3.75 12.63
C ILE A 85 -11.19 -5.03 13.47
N GLY A 86 -11.78 -4.98 14.67
CA GLY A 86 -11.86 -6.13 15.58
C GLY A 86 -10.56 -6.36 16.36
N ALA A 87 -10.47 -7.53 16.99
CA ALA A 87 -9.36 -7.84 17.90
C ALA A 87 -8.12 -8.40 17.19
N GLU A 88 -8.32 -9.17 16.13
CA GLU A 88 -7.25 -9.93 15.45
C GLU A 88 -7.42 -9.81 13.92
N PRO A 89 -7.26 -8.61 13.34
CA PRO A 89 -7.36 -8.45 11.90
C PRO A 89 -6.13 -9.03 11.19
N VAL A 90 -6.32 -9.55 10.00
CA VAL A 90 -5.21 -9.73 9.06
C VAL A 90 -4.98 -8.42 8.35
N ILE A 91 -3.75 -7.91 8.39
CA ILE A 91 -3.37 -6.61 7.81
C ILE A 91 -2.51 -6.85 6.59
N THR A 92 -2.92 -6.30 5.45
CA THR A 92 -2.16 -6.40 4.20
C THR A 92 -2.08 -5.05 3.49
N SER A 93 -1.05 -4.90 2.68
CA SER A 93 -0.81 -3.72 1.83
C SER A 93 -0.90 -2.38 2.58
N PRO A 94 -0.15 -2.19 3.66
CA PRO A 94 -0.14 -0.92 4.38
C PRO A 94 0.66 0.14 3.63
N GLU A 95 0.19 1.37 3.71
CA GLU A 95 0.88 2.58 3.25
C GLU A 95 0.82 3.67 4.33
N ILE A 96 1.84 4.54 4.40
CA ILE A 96 1.86 5.68 5.32
C ILE A 96 1.95 6.98 4.52
N HIS A 97 0.94 7.82 4.66
CA HIS A 97 0.85 9.11 3.98
C HIS A 97 0.82 10.27 4.98
N LYS A 98 1.47 11.39 4.63
CA LYS A 98 1.42 12.64 5.41
C LYS A 98 0.44 13.60 4.75
N PHE A 99 -0.58 14.02 5.48
CA PHE A 99 -1.60 14.94 5.00
C PHE A 99 -2.11 15.82 6.15
N GLY A 100 -2.28 17.13 5.91
CA GLY A 100 -2.79 18.05 6.92
C GLY A 100 -1.96 18.12 8.22
N GLY A 101 -0.65 17.81 8.13
CA GLY A 101 0.26 17.79 9.30
C GLY A 101 0.17 16.49 10.14
N LYS A 102 -0.59 15.51 9.71
CA LYS A 102 -0.74 14.20 10.37
C LYS A 102 -0.25 13.07 9.47
N TYR A 103 -0.02 11.91 10.06
CA TYR A 103 0.31 10.67 9.36
C TYR A 103 -0.91 9.76 9.35
N TYR A 104 -1.17 9.17 8.20
CA TYR A 104 -2.26 8.24 7.99
C TYR A 104 -1.70 6.88 7.55
N TYR A 105 -2.03 5.86 8.33
CA TYR A 105 -1.73 4.48 8.02
C TYR A 105 -2.96 3.90 7.33
N MET A 106 -2.85 3.59 6.07
CA MET A 106 -3.92 2.99 5.27
C MET A 106 -3.57 1.56 4.95
N ALA A 107 -4.49 0.64 5.16
CA ALA A 107 -4.26 -0.78 4.88
C ALA A 107 -5.57 -1.50 4.57
N THR A 108 -5.44 -2.67 3.99
CA THR A 108 -6.53 -3.66 3.97
C THR A 108 -6.56 -4.37 5.31
N PHE A 109 -7.74 -4.36 5.94
CA PHE A 109 -8.02 -5.12 7.15
C PHE A 109 -9.01 -6.22 6.80
N GLU A 110 -8.61 -7.46 7.05
CA GLU A 110 -9.47 -8.63 6.86
C GLU A 110 -9.97 -9.13 8.21
N ARG A 111 -11.26 -9.45 8.26
CA ARG A 111 -11.99 -9.98 9.41
C ARG A 111 -12.30 -11.47 9.16
N PRO A 112 -11.42 -12.40 9.57
CA PRO A 112 -11.66 -13.83 9.37
C PRO A 112 -12.88 -14.37 10.10
N ASP A 113 -13.35 -13.64 11.12
CA ASP A 113 -14.54 -13.95 11.91
C ASP A 113 -15.86 -13.47 11.26
N VAL A 114 -15.78 -12.70 10.17
CA VAL A 114 -16.95 -12.18 9.45
C VAL A 114 -16.91 -12.65 8.00
N MET A 115 -17.90 -13.46 7.60
CA MET A 115 -17.99 -13.97 6.23
C MET A 115 -18.99 -13.17 5.39
N VAL A 116 -18.62 -12.94 4.15
CA VAL A 116 -19.49 -12.36 3.10
C VAL A 116 -19.51 -13.29 1.89
N PRO A 117 -20.55 -13.28 1.06
CA PRO A 117 -20.59 -14.11 -0.14
C PRO A 117 -19.70 -13.53 -1.25
N ASP A 118 -19.04 -14.41 -2.01
CA ASP A 118 -18.46 -14.07 -3.31
C ASP A 118 -19.56 -14.04 -4.41
N ALA A 119 -19.15 -13.86 -5.67
CA ALA A 119 -20.08 -13.80 -6.83
C ALA A 119 -20.88 -15.09 -7.02
N GLU A 120 -20.36 -16.24 -6.58
CA GLU A 120 -21.04 -17.54 -6.63
C GLU A 120 -21.77 -17.90 -5.33
N GLY A 121 -21.80 -16.99 -4.35
CA GLY A 121 -22.45 -17.19 -3.05
C GLY A 121 -21.62 -18.01 -2.05
N ARG A 122 -20.34 -18.24 -2.29
CA ARG A 122 -19.45 -18.96 -1.38
C ARG A 122 -18.95 -18.01 -0.27
N PRO A 123 -18.75 -18.49 0.97
CA PRO A 123 -18.27 -17.67 2.04
C PRO A 123 -16.81 -17.22 1.81
N PHE A 124 -16.55 -15.96 2.06
CA PHE A 124 -15.23 -15.34 1.98
C PHE A 124 -15.00 -14.42 3.18
N ALA A 125 -13.80 -14.38 3.74
CA ALA A 125 -13.49 -13.49 4.85
C ALA A 125 -13.65 -12.02 4.43
N ARG A 126 -14.41 -11.25 5.21
CA ARG A 126 -14.68 -9.85 4.92
C ARG A 126 -13.41 -9.02 5.04
N ARG A 127 -13.15 -8.21 4.05
CA ARG A 127 -12.04 -7.24 4.05
C ARG A 127 -12.51 -5.85 3.63
N SER A 128 -11.83 -4.83 4.13
CA SER A 128 -12.04 -3.45 3.71
C SER A 128 -10.79 -2.61 3.91
N CYS A 129 -10.73 -1.49 3.24
CA CYS A 129 -9.69 -0.49 3.40
C CYS A 129 -10.04 0.43 4.57
N VAL A 130 -9.11 0.62 5.50
CA VAL A 130 -9.28 1.48 6.67
C VAL A 130 -8.10 2.43 6.78
N ALA A 131 -8.35 3.68 7.17
CA ALA A 131 -7.34 4.66 7.52
C ALA A 131 -7.26 4.82 9.03
N LEU A 132 -6.06 4.83 9.56
CA LEU A 132 -5.72 5.14 10.94
C LEU A 132 -4.90 6.42 10.97
N VAL A 133 -4.93 7.18 12.06
CA VAL A 133 -4.26 8.48 12.15
C VAL A 133 -3.29 8.54 13.34
N ALA A 134 -2.17 9.24 13.14
CA ALA A 134 -1.20 9.57 14.18
C ALA A 134 -0.62 10.98 13.98
N ASP A 135 -0.09 11.58 15.04
CA ASP A 135 0.64 12.84 14.99
C ASP A 135 2.14 12.65 14.67
N ASP A 136 2.67 11.45 14.84
CA ASP A 136 4.06 11.06 14.54
C ASP A 136 4.05 9.84 13.60
N ILE A 137 5.04 9.75 12.70
CA ILE A 137 5.17 8.63 11.77
C ILE A 137 5.32 7.28 12.48
N ARG A 138 5.88 7.28 13.67
CA ARG A 138 6.05 6.08 14.51
C ARG A 138 4.78 5.64 15.21
N GLY A 139 3.67 6.41 15.09
CA GLY A 139 2.39 6.12 15.73
C GLY A 139 2.25 6.76 17.12
N PRO A 140 1.33 6.27 17.96
CA PRO A 140 0.39 5.18 17.68
C PRO A 140 -0.67 5.58 16.67
N TYR A 141 -0.86 4.73 15.67
CA TYR A 141 -1.96 4.92 14.71
C TYR A 141 -3.27 4.44 15.34
N ARG A 142 -4.25 5.33 15.37
CA ARG A 142 -5.56 5.09 15.99
C ARG A 142 -6.65 5.13 14.94
N THR A 143 -7.72 4.39 15.20
CA THR A 143 -8.91 4.42 14.36
C THR A 143 -9.51 5.82 14.34
N ILE A 144 -9.96 6.22 13.16
CA ILE A 144 -10.77 7.42 12.97
C ILE A 144 -12.23 7.00 13.07
N ASP A 145 -13.02 7.72 13.88
CA ASP A 145 -14.46 7.46 14.06
C ASP A 145 -14.80 5.96 14.27
N ARG A 146 -14.12 5.33 15.25
CA ARG A 146 -14.23 3.90 15.59
C ARG A 146 -13.85 2.94 14.45
N GLY A 147 -13.04 3.40 13.50
CA GLY A 147 -12.60 2.56 12.40
C GLY A 147 -13.75 2.01 11.57
N SER A 148 -14.82 2.80 11.43
CA SER A 148 -15.85 2.46 10.47
C SER A 148 -15.17 2.24 9.12
N SER A 149 -15.52 1.15 8.46
CA SER A 149 -15.10 0.95 7.08
C SER A 149 -15.52 2.19 6.30
N LEU A 150 -14.55 2.82 5.68
CA LEU A 150 -14.78 4.00 4.86
C LEU A 150 -15.50 3.64 3.55
N LEU A 151 -15.66 2.35 3.29
CA LEU A 151 -16.25 1.79 2.11
C LEU A 151 -17.55 1.06 2.45
N VAL A 152 -18.32 0.72 1.44
CA VAL A 152 -19.57 -0.03 1.61
C VAL A 152 -19.26 -1.37 2.27
N GLU A 153 -19.95 -1.67 3.37
CA GLU A 153 -19.65 -2.85 4.19
C GLU A 153 -19.80 -4.20 3.47
N SER A 154 -20.56 -4.25 2.38
CA SER A 154 -20.75 -5.44 1.56
C SER A 154 -19.71 -5.58 0.43
N GLU A 155 -18.88 -4.58 0.21
CA GLU A 155 -17.86 -4.60 -0.84
C GLU A 155 -16.52 -5.14 -0.30
N MET A 156 -15.91 -6.03 -1.07
CA MET A 156 -14.58 -6.58 -0.82
C MET A 156 -13.52 -5.63 -1.37
N ALA A 157 -13.21 -4.60 -0.59
CA ALA A 157 -12.20 -3.62 -0.96
C ALA A 157 -10.83 -3.97 -0.39
N ALA A 158 -9.78 -3.76 -1.18
CA ALA A 158 -8.41 -4.06 -0.80
C ALA A 158 -7.40 -3.07 -1.39
N HIS A 159 -6.20 -3.09 -0.87
CA HIS A 159 -5.04 -2.37 -1.37
C HIS A 159 -5.28 -0.86 -1.53
N PRO A 160 -5.51 -0.13 -0.43
CA PRO A 160 -5.75 1.30 -0.50
C PRO A 160 -4.47 2.07 -0.81
N THR A 161 -4.57 3.10 -1.63
CA THR A 161 -3.58 4.18 -1.73
C THR A 161 -4.26 5.54 -1.63
N PHE A 162 -3.48 6.58 -1.40
CA PHE A 162 -3.97 7.92 -1.11
C PHE A 162 -3.66 8.91 -2.22
N GLY A 163 -4.59 9.80 -2.49
CA GLY A 163 -4.41 10.90 -3.42
C GLY A 163 -5.03 12.20 -2.93
N VAL A 164 -4.45 13.31 -3.40
CA VAL A 164 -4.98 14.66 -3.16
C VAL A 164 -5.06 15.37 -4.50
N ASP A 165 -6.21 15.95 -4.82
CA ASP A 165 -6.35 16.73 -6.05
C ASP A 165 -5.78 18.15 -5.92
N HIS A 166 -5.79 18.89 -7.02
CA HIS A 166 -5.28 20.27 -7.07
C HIS A 166 -6.07 21.26 -6.21
N LEU A 167 -7.27 20.89 -5.77
CA LEU A 167 -8.09 21.69 -4.86
C LEU A 167 -7.89 21.29 -3.40
N GLY A 168 -7.04 20.29 -3.13
CA GLY A 168 -6.76 19.79 -1.79
C GLY A 168 -7.77 18.75 -1.29
N ALA A 169 -8.69 18.29 -2.12
CA ALA A 169 -9.61 17.23 -1.75
C ALA A 169 -8.90 15.87 -1.70
N SER A 170 -9.19 15.09 -0.68
CA SER A 170 -8.58 13.80 -0.41
C SER A 170 -9.39 12.65 -1.00
N TYR A 171 -8.68 11.66 -1.51
CA TYR A 171 -9.25 10.47 -2.13
C TYR A 171 -8.55 9.20 -1.65
N MET A 172 -9.30 8.12 -1.55
CA MET A 172 -8.76 6.76 -1.50
C MET A 172 -8.97 6.11 -2.87
N ILE A 173 -7.91 5.51 -3.37
CA ILE A 173 -7.92 4.65 -4.54
C ILE A 173 -7.70 3.23 -4.02
N TYR A 174 -8.47 2.28 -4.46
CA TYR A 174 -8.44 0.91 -3.97
C TYR A 174 -8.87 -0.08 -5.05
N THR A 175 -8.68 -1.37 -4.80
CA THR A 175 -9.19 -2.41 -5.68
C THR A 175 -10.49 -2.99 -5.13
N HIS A 176 -11.48 -3.14 -5.99
CA HIS A 176 -12.61 -4.02 -5.76
C HIS A 176 -12.32 -5.31 -6.53
N GLN A 177 -12.09 -6.37 -5.79
CA GLN A 177 -11.53 -7.59 -6.36
C GLN A 177 -12.58 -8.45 -7.05
N GLY A 178 -12.11 -9.26 -8.01
CA GLY A 178 -12.93 -10.08 -8.86
C GLY A 178 -13.75 -11.15 -8.15
N GLU A 179 -13.54 -11.41 -6.85
CA GLU A 179 -14.34 -12.34 -6.05
C GLU A 179 -15.84 -11.97 -6.04
N GLN A 180 -16.14 -10.68 -6.15
CA GLN A 180 -17.53 -10.22 -6.19
C GLN A 180 -18.00 -9.79 -7.57
N ASN A 181 -17.10 -9.23 -8.40
CA ASN A 181 -17.47 -8.61 -9.68
C ASN A 181 -17.09 -9.46 -10.90
N GLY A 182 -16.31 -10.53 -10.73
CA GLY A 182 -15.75 -11.29 -11.82
C GLY A 182 -14.43 -10.72 -12.37
N ASP A 183 -14.32 -9.38 -12.49
CA ASP A 183 -13.12 -8.68 -12.95
C ASP A 183 -12.60 -7.73 -11.86
N GLY A 184 -11.27 -7.70 -11.67
CA GLY A 184 -10.64 -6.73 -10.78
C GLY A 184 -10.74 -5.31 -11.31
N THR A 185 -11.16 -4.37 -10.47
CA THR A 185 -11.28 -2.96 -10.81
C THR A 185 -10.48 -2.08 -9.87
N VAL A 186 -9.90 -0.99 -10.39
CA VAL A 186 -9.38 0.10 -9.58
C VAL A 186 -10.49 1.14 -9.43
N GLN A 187 -10.81 1.46 -8.21
CA GLN A 187 -11.87 2.39 -7.85
C GLN A 187 -11.32 3.56 -7.04
N ILE A 188 -12.05 4.66 -7.07
CA ILE A 188 -11.73 5.87 -6.31
C ILE A 188 -12.97 6.39 -5.61
N VAL A 189 -12.76 6.89 -4.39
CA VAL A 189 -13.79 7.55 -3.59
C VAL A 189 -13.21 8.76 -2.88
N ARG A 190 -13.96 9.84 -2.82
CA ARG A 190 -13.58 11.04 -2.07
C ARG A 190 -13.79 10.83 -0.58
N PHE A 191 -12.91 11.45 0.22
CA PHE A 191 -13.01 11.50 1.68
C PHE A 191 -13.29 12.90 2.21
N SER A 192 -13.77 12.95 3.46
CA SER A 192 -13.73 14.17 4.27
C SER A 192 -12.29 14.58 4.57
N ASP A 193 -12.08 15.86 4.93
CA ASP A 193 -10.74 16.42 5.14
C ASP A 193 -9.96 15.74 6.30
N ASP A 194 -10.67 15.11 7.23
CA ASP A 194 -10.10 14.31 8.31
C ASP A 194 -9.93 12.83 7.97
N LEU A 195 -10.22 12.44 6.74
CA LEU A 195 -10.22 11.07 6.23
C LEU A 195 -11.14 10.09 7.02
N GLY A 196 -12.04 10.63 7.83
CA GLY A 196 -12.89 9.84 8.72
C GLY A 196 -14.11 9.23 8.05
N ARG A 197 -14.51 9.72 6.86
CA ARG A 197 -15.71 9.24 6.17
C ARG A 197 -15.65 9.46 4.67
N ARG A 198 -16.33 8.58 3.97
CA ARG A 198 -16.59 8.67 2.54
C ARG A 198 -17.51 9.85 2.22
N VAL A 199 -17.25 10.53 1.11
CA VAL A 199 -18.05 11.62 0.55
C VAL A 199 -18.51 11.26 -0.86
N GLY A 200 -19.77 10.90 -1.01
CA GLY A 200 -20.33 10.45 -2.29
C GLY A 200 -20.08 8.98 -2.60
N GLU A 201 -20.32 8.60 -3.85
CA GLU A 201 -20.17 7.24 -4.34
C GLU A 201 -18.76 7.01 -4.90
N ALA A 202 -18.28 5.77 -4.81
CA ALA A 202 -17.09 5.34 -5.51
C ALA A 202 -17.39 5.17 -7.00
N TYR A 203 -16.37 5.36 -7.85
CA TYR A 203 -16.47 5.07 -9.27
C TYR A 203 -15.26 4.29 -9.76
N ILE A 204 -15.49 3.48 -10.79
CA ILE A 204 -14.44 2.70 -11.44
C ILE A 204 -13.58 3.64 -12.27
N MET A 205 -12.26 3.59 -12.06
CA MET A 205 -11.28 4.32 -12.85
C MET A 205 -10.93 3.54 -14.12
N PHE A 206 -10.59 2.26 -13.94
CA PHE A 206 -10.32 1.30 -15.01
C PHE A 206 -10.43 -0.12 -14.46
N SER A 207 -10.46 -1.09 -15.36
CA SER A 207 -10.57 -2.51 -15.05
C SER A 207 -9.46 -3.33 -15.69
N ALA A 208 -9.28 -4.55 -15.21
CA ALA A 208 -8.19 -5.42 -15.62
C ALA A 208 -8.36 -5.96 -17.05
N ASP A 209 -9.56 -5.96 -17.61
CA ASP A 209 -9.86 -6.36 -18.98
C ASP A 209 -9.47 -5.30 -20.03
N GLU A 210 -9.15 -4.07 -19.60
CA GLU A 210 -8.72 -2.99 -20.50
C GLU A 210 -7.30 -3.18 -21.06
N ASN A 211 -6.54 -4.15 -20.54
CA ASN A 211 -5.24 -4.50 -21.09
C ASN A 211 -5.20 -5.98 -21.54
N GLN A 212 -4.31 -6.29 -22.49
CA GLN A 212 -4.23 -7.61 -23.10
C GLN A 212 -3.33 -8.60 -22.36
N TRP A 213 -2.53 -8.13 -21.39
CA TRP A 213 -1.55 -8.96 -20.70
C TRP A 213 -2.01 -9.48 -19.35
N SER A 214 -2.99 -8.82 -18.71
CA SER A 214 -3.55 -9.29 -17.43
C SER A 214 -4.22 -10.64 -17.58
N GLY A 215 -3.79 -11.58 -16.78
CA GLY A 215 -4.26 -12.95 -16.80
C GLY A 215 -5.05 -13.33 -15.56
N ASN A 216 -5.62 -14.51 -15.61
CA ASN A 216 -6.38 -15.10 -14.52
C ASN A 216 -5.45 -15.62 -13.43
N VAL A 217 -5.87 -15.48 -12.20
CA VAL A 217 -5.27 -16.17 -11.04
C VAL A 217 -6.14 -17.36 -10.66
N VAL A 218 -5.51 -18.49 -10.35
CA VAL A 218 -6.17 -19.67 -9.85
C VAL A 218 -5.69 -19.93 -8.43
N ASP A 219 -6.61 -19.89 -7.47
CA ASP A 219 -6.36 -20.26 -6.08
C ASP A 219 -7.24 -21.47 -5.72
N GLY A 220 -6.61 -22.64 -5.67
CA GLY A 220 -7.33 -23.92 -5.53
C GLY A 220 -8.29 -24.14 -6.70
N GLU A 221 -9.58 -24.30 -6.40
CA GLU A 221 -10.66 -24.44 -7.39
C GLU A 221 -11.23 -23.09 -7.85
N ARG A 222 -10.80 -21.98 -7.22
CA ARG A 222 -11.26 -20.63 -7.54
C ARG A 222 -10.44 -20.05 -8.69
N ARG A 223 -11.14 -19.45 -9.62
CA ARG A 223 -10.53 -18.72 -10.73
C ARG A 223 -10.97 -17.27 -10.65
N PHE A 224 -10.00 -16.39 -10.44
CA PHE A 224 -10.19 -14.95 -10.46
C PHE A 224 -9.64 -14.41 -11.77
N SER A 225 -10.42 -13.61 -12.49
CA SER A 225 -10.01 -13.21 -13.81
C SER A 225 -10.59 -11.87 -14.24
N PRO A 226 -9.77 -11.05 -14.83
CA PRO A 226 -8.37 -10.79 -14.50
C PRO A 226 -8.26 -10.03 -13.17
N VAL A 227 -7.08 -10.00 -12.56
CA VAL A 227 -6.86 -9.44 -11.23
C VAL A 227 -6.15 -8.10 -11.32
N MET A 228 -6.56 -7.15 -10.47
CA MET A 228 -5.80 -5.94 -10.14
C MET A 228 -5.58 -5.84 -8.65
N GLU A 229 -4.34 -5.57 -8.25
CA GLU A 229 -3.92 -5.43 -6.86
C GLU A 229 -3.03 -4.21 -6.69
N ALA A 230 -2.94 -3.70 -5.47
CA ALA A 230 -1.98 -2.69 -5.01
C ALA A 230 -1.84 -1.49 -5.99
N PRO A 231 -2.91 -0.73 -6.24
CA PRO A 231 -2.79 0.51 -6.97
C PRO A 231 -1.92 1.48 -6.17
N PHE A 232 -1.07 2.25 -6.85
CA PHE A 232 -0.29 3.31 -6.24
C PHE A 232 -0.30 4.55 -7.14
N LEU A 233 -0.82 5.66 -6.61
CA LEU A 233 -0.89 6.92 -7.33
C LEU A 233 0.49 7.62 -7.34
N PHE A 234 0.90 8.10 -8.51
CA PHE A 234 2.07 8.97 -8.65
C PHE A 234 1.80 10.11 -9.63
N ILE A 235 2.66 11.12 -9.55
CA ILE A 235 2.63 12.28 -10.46
C ILE A 235 4.02 12.42 -11.05
N THR A 236 4.12 12.54 -12.38
CA THR A 236 5.39 12.80 -13.08
C THR A 236 5.82 14.26 -12.92
N ASP A 237 7.05 14.58 -13.30
CA ASP A 237 7.55 15.95 -13.26
C ASP A 237 6.80 16.87 -14.24
N GLU A 238 6.27 16.33 -15.34
CA GLU A 238 5.37 17.04 -16.27
C GLU A 238 3.89 17.05 -15.82
N LYS A 239 3.65 16.56 -14.61
CA LYS A 239 2.34 16.59 -13.94
C LYS A 239 1.29 15.67 -14.53
N GLU A 240 1.71 14.68 -15.30
CA GLU A 240 0.84 13.57 -15.67
C GLU A 240 0.59 12.69 -14.43
N MET A 241 -0.65 12.29 -14.26
CA MET A 241 -1.01 11.38 -13.19
C MET A 241 -0.93 9.95 -13.71
N GLY A 242 -0.33 9.08 -12.90
CA GLY A 242 -0.27 7.66 -13.18
C GLY A 242 -0.67 6.83 -11.98
N ILE A 243 -1.14 5.61 -12.25
CA ILE A 243 -1.39 4.59 -11.25
C ILE A 243 -0.58 3.35 -11.63
N LEU A 244 0.34 2.96 -10.74
CA LEU A 244 0.92 1.61 -10.75
C LEU A 244 -0.12 0.62 -10.26
N PHE A 245 -0.12 -0.58 -10.79
CA PHE A 245 -0.94 -1.67 -10.30
C PHE A 245 -0.25 -3.02 -10.53
N THR A 246 -0.64 -4.02 -9.76
CA THR A 246 -0.18 -5.39 -9.92
C THR A 246 -1.24 -6.22 -10.64
N SER A 247 -0.81 -7.02 -11.60
CA SER A 247 -1.61 -8.08 -12.21
C SER A 247 -0.73 -9.30 -12.51
N TYR A 248 -1.18 -10.23 -13.33
CA TYR A 248 -0.51 -11.51 -13.54
C TYR A 248 -0.31 -11.83 -15.02
N ILE A 249 0.87 -12.36 -15.35
CA ILE A 249 1.21 -12.91 -16.67
C ILE A 249 1.63 -14.37 -16.47
N GLY A 250 0.86 -15.31 -17.03
CA GLY A 250 1.21 -16.72 -16.92
C GLY A 250 1.29 -17.25 -15.48
N GLY A 251 0.58 -16.60 -14.55
CA GLY A 251 0.59 -16.95 -13.13
C GLY A 251 1.65 -16.24 -12.30
N GLU A 252 2.52 -15.42 -12.91
CA GLU A 252 3.50 -14.61 -12.21
C GLU A 252 3.05 -13.15 -12.09
N LYS A 253 3.30 -12.52 -10.93
CA LYS A 253 3.02 -11.09 -10.71
C LYS A 253 3.82 -10.21 -11.66
N ALA A 254 3.18 -9.16 -12.15
CA ALA A 254 3.76 -8.11 -13.00
C ALA A 254 3.16 -6.75 -12.63
N ILE A 255 3.93 -5.68 -12.84
CA ILE A 255 3.51 -4.31 -12.61
C ILE A 255 3.03 -3.68 -13.91
N GLY A 256 1.82 -3.14 -13.90
CA GLY A 256 1.28 -2.31 -14.95
C GLY A 256 1.21 -0.84 -14.56
N VAL A 257 0.88 -0.01 -15.54
CA VAL A 257 0.68 1.43 -15.37
C VAL A 257 -0.55 1.86 -16.13
N ALA A 258 -1.34 2.74 -15.52
CA ALA A 258 -2.38 3.51 -16.19
C ALA A 258 -2.07 5.00 -16.05
N TYR A 259 -2.35 5.78 -17.09
CA TYR A 259 -2.16 7.24 -17.10
C TYR A 259 -3.47 7.97 -17.39
N THR A 260 -3.60 9.18 -16.87
CA THR A 260 -4.66 10.10 -17.33
C THR A 260 -4.33 10.66 -18.72
N GLN A 261 -5.35 10.88 -19.52
CA GLN A 261 -5.16 11.42 -20.89
C GLN A 261 -5.13 12.96 -20.93
N THR A 262 -5.45 13.64 -19.87
CA THR A 262 -5.83 15.06 -19.94
C THR A 262 -4.82 16.05 -19.39
N GLY A 263 -3.72 15.64 -18.80
CA GLY A 263 -2.75 16.57 -18.17
C GLY A 263 -3.36 17.54 -17.16
N GLU A 264 -4.68 17.50 -16.98
CA GLU A 264 -5.40 18.22 -15.95
C GLU A 264 -5.50 17.35 -14.70
N TYR A 265 -5.18 17.91 -13.55
CA TYR A 265 -5.20 17.25 -12.25
C TYR A 265 -6.60 16.77 -11.83
N GLY A 266 -7.20 15.91 -12.60
CA GLY A 266 -8.51 15.37 -12.31
C GLY A 266 -8.47 13.85 -12.21
N TYR A 267 -8.87 13.29 -11.08
CA TYR A 267 -9.04 11.84 -10.94
C TYR A 267 -10.15 11.28 -11.82
N ASN A 268 -10.95 12.15 -12.44
CA ASN A 268 -12.11 11.76 -13.25
C ASN A 268 -11.75 11.17 -14.62
N GLY A 269 -10.47 11.09 -14.95
CA GLY A 269 -9.99 10.48 -16.18
C GLY A 269 -10.38 11.22 -17.47
N PRO A 270 -10.35 10.59 -18.63
CA PRO A 270 -10.22 9.14 -18.84
C PRO A 270 -8.84 8.60 -18.52
N TRP A 271 -8.81 7.36 -18.05
CA TRP A 271 -7.59 6.60 -17.81
C TRP A 271 -7.29 5.70 -19.01
N THR A 272 -6.02 5.55 -19.32
CA THR A 272 -5.54 4.62 -20.35
C THR A 272 -4.57 3.64 -19.71
N VAL A 273 -4.91 2.37 -19.78
CA VAL A 273 -4.05 1.29 -19.29
C VAL A 273 -3.03 0.95 -20.37
N GLU A 274 -1.74 0.94 -19.99
CA GLU A 274 -0.66 0.56 -20.90
C GLU A 274 -0.77 -0.91 -21.31
N GLN A 275 -0.60 -1.15 -22.63
CA GLN A 275 -0.75 -2.48 -23.23
C GLN A 275 0.48 -3.38 -23.04
N GLN A 276 1.49 -2.90 -22.35
CA GLN A 276 2.67 -3.67 -21.92
C GLN A 276 2.93 -3.44 -20.45
N PRO A 277 3.33 -4.46 -19.70
CA PRO A 277 3.71 -4.28 -18.30
C PRO A 277 4.99 -3.44 -18.18
N LEU A 278 5.08 -2.66 -17.12
CA LEU A 278 6.27 -1.90 -16.76
C LEU A 278 7.39 -2.81 -16.27
N LEU A 279 7.05 -3.83 -15.49
CA LEU A 279 8.00 -4.77 -14.89
C LEU A 279 7.37 -6.15 -14.74
N THR A 280 8.14 -7.19 -15.07
CA THR A 280 7.71 -8.59 -15.03
C THR A 280 8.61 -9.44 -14.16
N GLY A 281 8.29 -10.75 -14.05
CA GLY A 281 9.13 -11.73 -13.39
C GLY A 281 8.83 -11.90 -11.92
N GLY A 282 7.56 -11.95 -11.53
CA GLY A 282 7.12 -12.22 -10.16
C GLY A 282 7.27 -11.03 -9.22
N VAL A 283 7.06 -9.81 -9.72
CA VAL A 283 7.11 -8.56 -8.94
C VAL A 283 5.73 -7.98 -8.78
N GLY A 284 5.42 -7.50 -7.57
CA GLY A 284 4.12 -6.90 -7.26
C GLY A 284 4.21 -5.81 -6.22
N SER A 285 3.07 -5.16 -5.95
CA SER A 285 2.90 -4.17 -4.88
C SER A 285 3.91 -3.03 -4.97
N ALA A 286 3.89 -2.35 -6.11
CA ALA A 286 4.81 -1.26 -6.39
C ALA A 286 4.38 0.03 -5.70
N SER A 287 5.30 0.71 -5.05
CA SER A 287 5.14 2.09 -4.57
C SER A 287 6.38 2.93 -4.86
N ILE A 288 6.25 4.26 -4.84
CA ILE A 288 7.35 5.18 -5.14
C ILE A 288 7.61 6.07 -3.94
N PHE A 289 8.86 6.19 -3.54
CA PHE A 289 9.30 7.20 -2.59
C PHE A 289 10.38 8.10 -3.18
N THR A 290 10.57 9.25 -2.55
CA THR A 290 11.65 10.18 -2.88
C THR A 290 12.74 10.02 -1.84
N ASP A 291 13.94 9.71 -2.28
CA ASP A 291 15.11 9.58 -1.43
C ASP A 291 15.60 10.93 -0.89
N TYR A 292 16.53 10.92 0.06
CA TYR A 292 17.09 12.11 0.70
C TYR A 292 17.69 13.12 -0.31
N ASP A 293 18.24 12.63 -1.42
CA ASP A 293 18.85 13.44 -2.47
C ASP A 293 17.88 13.86 -3.59
N GLY A 294 16.60 13.49 -3.48
CA GLY A 294 15.57 13.76 -4.47
C GLY A 294 15.37 12.66 -5.51
N THR A 295 16.19 11.60 -5.51
CA THR A 295 16.05 10.46 -6.42
C THR A 295 14.69 9.78 -6.20
N LYS A 296 13.99 9.48 -7.29
CA LYS A 296 12.76 8.69 -7.27
C LYS A 296 13.10 7.20 -7.27
N VAL A 297 12.55 6.48 -6.30
CA VAL A 297 12.83 5.07 -6.10
C VAL A 297 11.52 4.29 -6.07
N LEU A 298 11.44 3.26 -6.92
CA LEU A 298 10.38 2.27 -6.91
C LEU A 298 10.75 1.16 -5.95
N VAL A 299 9.89 0.86 -5.01
CA VAL A 299 9.94 -0.37 -4.22
C VAL A 299 8.90 -1.35 -4.71
N VAL A 300 9.28 -2.62 -4.85
CA VAL A 300 8.40 -3.72 -5.22
C VAL A 300 8.64 -4.93 -4.33
N GLY A 301 7.62 -5.76 -4.15
CA GLY A 301 7.77 -7.09 -3.58
C GLY A 301 8.15 -8.09 -4.68
N LYS A 302 9.33 -8.68 -4.59
CA LYS A 302 9.78 -9.74 -5.50
C LYS A 302 9.49 -11.11 -4.90
N VAL A 303 8.63 -11.86 -5.57
CA VAL A 303 8.35 -13.25 -5.21
C VAL A 303 9.47 -14.16 -5.71
N ALA A 304 9.98 -14.99 -4.85
CA ALA A 304 10.92 -16.06 -5.16
C ALA A 304 10.46 -17.36 -4.50
N VAL A 305 10.64 -18.47 -5.20
CA VAL A 305 10.38 -19.81 -4.65
C VAL A 305 11.72 -20.51 -4.48
N ALA A 306 12.07 -20.86 -3.24
CA ALA A 306 13.24 -21.63 -2.89
C ALA A 306 12.84 -22.81 -2.02
N ASP A 307 13.23 -24.01 -2.40
CA ASP A 307 12.92 -25.27 -1.68
C ASP A 307 11.41 -25.46 -1.40
N GLY A 308 10.55 -25.02 -2.33
CA GLY A 308 9.09 -25.09 -2.19
C GLY A 308 8.48 -24.05 -1.25
N ILE A 309 9.30 -23.14 -0.69
CA ILE A 309 8.85 -22.05 0.15
C ILE A 309 8.77 -20.78 -0.69
N VAL A 310 7.59 -20.15 -0.67
CA VAL A 310 7.38 -18.84 -1.31
C VAL A 310 7.86 -17.75 -0.35
N LYS A 311 8.79 -16.93 -0.82
CA LYS A 311 9.29 -15.76 -0.08
C LYS A 311 9.08 -14.51 -0.92
N CYS A 312 8.75 -13.41 -0.28
CA CYS A 312 8.69 -12.10 -0.92
C CYS A 312 9.74 -11.20 -0.28
N ARG A 313 10.50 -10.49 -1.11
CA ARG A 313 11.57 -9.59 -0.66
C ARG A 313 11.42 -8.23 -1.34
N PRO A 314 11.63 -7.12 -0.61
CA PRO A 314 11.69 -5.80 -1.23
C PRO A 314 12.83 -5.71 -2.25
N GLN A 315 12.55 -5.13 -3.40
CA GLN A 315 13.56 -4.72 -4.37
C GLN A 315 13.39 -3.26 -4.73
N LEU A 316 14.49 -2.55 -4.91
CA LEU A 316 14.52 -1.13 -5.20
C LEU A 316 15.04 -0.87 -6.61
N PHE A 317 14.35 0.02 -7.33
CA PHE A 317 14.73 0.45 -8.67
C PHE A 317 14.76 1.98 -8.73
N LYS A 318 15.79 2.51 -9.40
CA LYS A 318 15.83 3.92 -9.71
C LYS A 318 14.88 4.25 -10.86
N LEU A 319 14.15 5.34 -10.71
CA LEU A 319 13.18 5.82 -11.68
C LEU A 319 13.61 7.10 -12.36
N ASP A 320 13.30 7.22 -13.65
CA ASP A 320 13.20 8.47 -14.38
C ASP A 320 11.70 8.83 -14.52
N MET A 321 11.34 10.00 -14.01
CA MET A 321 9.99 10.56 -14.07
C MET A 321 9.96 11.95 -14.70
N GLN A 322 11.04 12.33 -15.42
CA GLN A 322 11.22 13.68 -16.01
C GLN A 322 10.29 13.97 -17.18
N PHE A 323 9.67 12.92 -17.75
CA PHE A 323 8.77 13.03 -18.87
C PHE A 323 7.35 12.64 -18.47
N ASP A 324 6.47 12.58 -19.46
CA ASP A 324 5.08 12.16 -19.31
C ASP A 324 4.91 10.70 -18.83
N LYS A 325 5.96 9.87 -18.94
CA LYS A 325 5.93 8.45 -18.58
C LYS A 325 7.07 8.06 -17.65
N LEU A 326 6.74 7.15 -16.74
CA LEU A 326 7.69 6.54 -15.84
C LEU A 326 8.59 5.52 -16.56
N LYS A 327 9.89 5.57 -16.28
CA LYS A 327 10.89 4.60 -16.78
C LYS A 327 11.74 4.06 -15.65
N ILE A 328 12.07 2.77 -15.72
CA ILE A 328 13.00 2.13 -14.81
C ILE A 328 14.41 2.26 -15.38
N GLU A 329 15.31 2.93 -14.66
CA GLU A 329 16.73 3.08 -15.06
C GLU A 329 17.59 1.86 -14.67
N GLY A 330 17.16 1.10 -13.66
CA GLY A 330 17.87 -0.09 -13.16
C GLY A 330 17.70 -0.28 -11.66
N HIS A 331 18.40 -1.26 -11.10
CA HIS A 331 18.39 -1.46 -9.65
C HIS A 331 18.96 -0.23 -8.93
N TYR A 332 18.28 0.18 -7.86
CA TYR A 332 18.78 1.23 -6.97
C TYR A 332 20.02 0.72 -6.21
N LYS A 333 21.07 1.52 -6.17
CA LYS A 333 22.33 1.19 -5.47
C LYS A 333 22.48 2.11 -4.27
N PHE A 334 22.60 1.50 -3.10
CA PHE A 334 22.83 2.20 -1.82
C PHE A 334 24.20 2.84 -1.75
#